data_310a6f7c3aeafbc9bfd41139c200b428
#
_entry.id   310a6f7c3aeafbc9bfd41139c200b428
#
_cell.length_a   1.000
_cell.length_b   1.000
_cell.length_c   1.000
_cell.angle_alpha   90.00
_cell.angle_beta   90.00
_cell.angle_gamma   90.00
#
_symmetry.space_group_name_H-M   'P 1'
#
loop_
_entity.id
_entity.type
_entity.pdbx_description
1 polymer ?
#
loop_
_entity_poly.entity_id
_entity_poly.type
_entity_poly.pdbx_seq_one_letter_code
_entity_poly.pdbx_strand_id
1 'polypeptide(L)'
;MNLTLKTAAGQTYEAYAYTGGKAFDAIKPTLVFIHGVLNDHSVWILQTRYLAHHGFNVLAVDLPGHGRSGGDAPSSVEEASQFIEAMLDAAGVRQASLIGHSWGSLIALESAARLKERITHLALVGTAFPMKVSPALIESSLNEPMKALKMVNVFSRATLAAPPSALGPGTWVYGASMALGRRVLASNSQVNIFYRGFVACDSYANGLEALAAVTCPILFVLGESDQMTPPRAAKSLIDQAKTSGKTYSVVKVAMGHHQMTESPEETLNALKAFLNLQA
;
A
#
# COMPACT_ATOMS: atom_id res chain seq x y z
N MET A 1 3.81 14.41 9.32
CA MET A 1 2.82 14.60 10.38
C MET A 1 2.93 13.43 11.34
N ASN A 2 3.03 13.70 12.64
CA ASN A 2 2.94 12.64 13.66
C ASN A 2 1.55 12.68 14.27
N LEU A 3 1.02 11.52 14.58
CA LEU A 3 -0.29 11.32 15.21
C LEU A 3 -0.10 10.40 16.41
N THR A 4 -0.61 10.81 17.57
CA THR A 4 -0.56 9.98 18.77
C THR A 4 -1.72 8.99 18.75
N LEU A 5 -1.41 7.70 18.67
CA LEU A 5 -2.37 6.60 18.69
C LEU A 5 -2.24 5.78 19.97
N LYS A 6 -3.22 4.89 20.19
CA LYS A 6 -3.19 3.94 21.31
C LYS A 6 -3.21 2.50 20.78
N THR A 7 -2.41 1.64 21.39
CA THR A 7 -2.51 0.19 21.20
C THR A 7 -3.79 -0.35 21.85
N ALA A 8 -4.16 -1.58 21.53
CA ALA A 8 -5.27 -2.28 22.20
C ALA A 8 -5.07 -2.37 23.74
N ALA A 9 -3.82 -2.39 24.22
CA ALA A 9 -3.47 -2.36 25.63
C ALA A 9 -3.49 -0.97 26.24
N GLY A 10 -3.88 0.07 25.49
CA GLY A 10 -3.97 1.46 25.96
C GLY A 10 -2.65 2.23 25.99
N GLN A 11 -1.53 1.64 25.55
CA GLN A 11 -0.25 2.32 25.44
C GLN A 11 -0.26 3.29 24.25
N THR A 12 0.28 4.49 24.42
CA THR A 12 0.39 5.50 23.37
C THR A 12 1.66 5.30 22.56
N TYR A 13 1.57 5.55 21.25
CA TYR A 13 2.72 5.61 20.35
C TYR A 13 2.51 6.64 19.24
N GLU A 14 3.60 7.08 18.62
CA GLU A 14 3.56 8.02 17.51
C GLU A 14 3.49 7.25 16.19
N ALA A 15 2.45 7.53 15.40
CA ALA A 15 2.31 7.08 14.03
C ALA A 15 2.71 8.22 13.08
N TYR A 16 3.45 7.88 12.04
CA TYR A 16 3.92 8.84 11.05
C TYR A 16 3.13 8.72 9.74
N ALA A 17 2.73 9.87 9.18
CA ALA A 17 2.22 9.99 7.83
C ALA A 17 2.89 11.15 7.09
N TYR A 18 3.38 10.90 5.89
CA TYR A 18 3.87 11.95 4.98
C TYR A 18 2.68 12.64 4.31
N THR A 19 2.70 13.97 4.30
CA THR A 19 1.57 14.80 3.83
C THR A 19 1.78 15.38 2.43
N GLY A 20 2.65 14.78 1.63
CA GLY A 20 2.96 15.27 0.27
C GLY A 20 3.75 16.59 0.25
N GLY A 21 4.33 17.01 1.40
CA GLY A 21 5.06 18.27 1.55
C GLY A 21 4.15 19.50 1.74
N LYS A 22 2.87 19.30 2.05
CA LYS A 22 1.90 20.37 2.38
C LYS A 22 1.41 20.22 3.82
N ALA A 23 0.99 21.32 4.42
CA ALA A 23 0.26 21.28 5.68
C ALA A 23 -1.07 20.54 5.51
N PHE A 24 -1.43 19.75 6.51
CA PHE A 24 -2.72 19.09 6.55
C PHE A 24 -3.84 20.13 6.78
N ASP A 25 -4.93 20.00 6.01
CA ASP A 25 -6.09 20.88 6.07
C ASP A 25 -7.37 20.03 6.12
N ALA A 26 -8.02 19.96 7.27
CA ALA A 26 -9.16 19.08 7.51
C ALA A 26 -10.37 19.29 6.56
N ILE A 27 -10.41 20.39 5.80
CA ILE A 27 -11.50 20.72 4.87
C ILE A 27 -11.32 19.98 3.54
N LYS A 28 -10.07 19.65 3.17
CA LYS A 28 -9.77 19.03 1.87
C LYS A 28 -10.10 17.54 1.85
N PRO A 29 -10.48 17.00 0.67
CA PRO A 29 -10.58 15.55 0.49
C PRO A 29 -9.27 14.86 0.85
N THR A 30 -9.35 13.77 1.62
CA THR A 30 -8.16 13.09 2.14
C THR A 30 -7.90 11.78 1.41
N LEU A 31 -6.65 11.59 0.97
CA LEU A 31 -6.14 10.37 0.35
C LEU A 31 -5.17 9.68 1.30
N VAL A 32 -5.41 8.42 1.60
CA VAL A 32 -4.52 7.59 2.42
C VAL A 32 -3.78 6.60 1.54
N PHE A 33 -2.45 6.62 1.60
CA PHE A 33 -1.58 5.72 0.84
C PHE A 33 -0.93 4.70 1.78
N ILE A 34 -1.13 3.42 1.48
CA ILE A 34 -0.71 2.30 2.31
C ILE A 34 0.34 1.49 1.53
N HIS A 35 1.53 1.35 2.09
CA HIS A 35 2.64 0.66 1.46
C HIS A 35 2.54 -0.87 1.56
N GLY A 36 3.31 -1.60 0.76
CA GLY A 36 3.46 -3.05 0.80
C GLY A 36 4.47 -3.53 1.84
N VAL A 37 4.68 -4.85 1.86
CA VAL A 37 5.66 -5.51 2.76
C VAL A 37 7.04 -4.89 2.60
N LEU A 38 7.69 -4.62 3.73
CA LEU A 38 9.06 -4.09 3.83
C LEU A 38 9.28 -2.76 3.06
N ASN A 39 8.22 -1.95 2.96
CA ASN A 39 8.27 -0.60 2.42
C ASN A 39 7.92 0.44 3.50
N ASP A 40 7.97 1.71 3.14
CA ASP A 40 7.49 2.85 3.92
C ASP A 40 6.77 3.86 3.01
N HIS A 41 6.31 4.97 3.56
CA HIS A 41 5.61 6.04 2.84
C HIS A 41 6.34 6.52 1.57
N SER A 42 7.67 6.40 1.53
CA SER A 42 8.48 6.99 0.45
C SER A 42 8.28 6.33 -0.91
N VAL A 43 7.71 5.12 -0.98
CA VAL A 43 7.37 4.48 -2.26
C VAL A 43 6.29 5.24 -3.02
N TRP A 44 5.51 6.08 -2.33
CA TRP A 44 4.44 6.89 -2.88
C TRP A 44 4.82 8.36 -3.14
N ILE A 45 6.12 8.71 -3.04
CA ILE A 45 6.57 10.10 -3.02
C ILE A 45 6.10 10.92 -4.23
N LEU A 46 6.09 10.31 -5.43
CA LEU A 46 5.72 11.01 -6.67
C LEU A 46 4.22 11.31 -6.72
N GLN A 47 3.38 10.32 -6.44
CA GLN A 47 1.92 10.46 -6.45
C GLN A 47 1.46 11.40 -5.35
N THR A 48 1.99 11.26 -4.16
CA THR A 48 1.58 12.02 -2.98
C THR A 48 1.92 13.49 -3.10
N ARG A 49 3.12 13.82 -3.61
CA ARG A 49 3.50 15.22 -3.85
C ARG A 49 2.60 15.89 -4.89
N TYR A 50 2.37 15.21 -6.01
CA TYR A 50 1.48 15.73 -7.04
C TYR A 50 0.08 16.01 -6.46
N LEU A 51 -0.54 15.02 -5.83
CA LEU A 51 -1.92 15.13 -5.33
C LEU A 51 -2.07 16.15 -4.20
N ALA A 52 -1.08 16.27 -3.31
CA ALA A 52 -1.07 17.30 -2.26
C ALA A 52 -1.01 18.71 -2.84
N HIS A 53 -0.37 18.90 -4.02
CA HIS A 53 -0.30 20.19 -4.72
C HIS A 53 -1.52 20.45 -5.60
N HIS A 54 -2.40 19.46 -5.79
CA HIS A 54 -3.61 19.53 -6.62
C HIS A 54 -4.91 19.39 -5.80
N GLY A 55 -4.93 19.91 -4.58
CA GLY A 55 -6.16 20.12 -3.82
C GLY A 55 -6.52 19.03 -2.80
N PHE A 56 -5.69 18.00 -2.62
CA PHE A 56 -5.94 16.94 -1.63
C PHE A 56 -5.13 17.10 -0.35
N ASN A 57 -5.67 16.58 0.74
CA ASN A 57 -4.84 16.09 1.83
C ASN A 57 -4.29 14.73 1.47
N VAL A 58 -3.06 14.47 1.87
CA VAL A 58 -2.41 13.19 1.68
C VAL A 58 -1.88 12.70 3.01
N LEU A 59 -2.12 11.43 3.30
CA LEU A 59 -1.55 10.69 4.41
C LEU A 59 -0.91 9.41 3.86
N ALA A 60 0.36 9.49 3.45
CA ALA A 60 1.13 8.29 3.15
C ALA A 60 1.72 7.77 4.45
N VAL A 61 1.16 6.65 4.93
CA VAL A 61 1.46 6.15 6.27
C VAL A 61 2.71 5.29 6.28
N ASP A 62 3.45 5.33 7.39
CA ASP A 62 4.27 4.20 7.82
C ASP A 62 3.41 3.32 8.73
N LEU A 63 3.23 2.06 8.38
CA LEU A 63 2.48 1.11 9.21
C LEU A 63 3.15 0.96 10.60
N PRO A 64 2.42 0.55 11.65
CA PRO A 64 3.02 0.37 12.97
C PRO A 64 4.28 -0.50 12.92
N GLY A 65 5.31 -0.09 13.63
CA GLY A 65 6.61 -0.76 13.64
C GLY A 65 7.43 -0.64 12.35
N HIS A 66 7.00 0.16 11.37
CA HIS A 66 7.72 0.42 10.12
C HIS A 66 8.21 1.86 10.04
N GLY A 67 9.38 2.05 9.44
CA GLY A 67 9.91 3.37 9.10
C GLY A 67 9.99 4.30 10.29
N ARG A 68 9.12 5.31 10.35
CA ARG A 68 9.08 6.35 11.40
C ARG A 68 7.93 6.16 12.39
N SER A 69 7.09 5.14 12.19
CA SER A 69 6.00 4.81 13.10
C SER A 69 6.47 3.89 14.22
N GLY A 70 6.10 4.25 15.45
CA GLY A 70 6.18 3.35 16.59
C GLY A 70 5.05 2.32 16.60
N GLY A 71 4.81 1.72 17.76
CA GLY A 71 3.78 0.71 17.97
C GLY A 71 4.19 -0.68 17.49
N ASP A 72 3.31 -1.64 17.75
CA ASP A 72 3.55 -3.04 17.40
C ASP A 72 3.25 -3.29 15.92
N ALA A 73 4.18 -3.93 15.21
CA ALA A 73 3.96 -4.32 13.83
C ALA A 73 2.76 -5.29 13.74
N PRO A 74 1.77 -5.03 12.86
CA PRO A 74 0.57 -5.85 12.77
C PRO A 74 0.90 -7.27 12.33
N SER A 75 0.20 -8.24 12.90
CA SER A 75 0.34 -9.67 12.61
C SER A 75 -0.66 -10.16 11.56
N SER A 76 -1.67 -9.38 11.24
CA SER A 76 -2.69 -9.68 10.24
C SER A 76 -3.13 -8.44 9.46
N VAL A 77 -3.86 -8.65 8.37
CA VAL A 77 -4.47 -7.59 7.58
C VAL A 77 -5.54 -6.86 8.39
N GLU A 78 -6.31 -7.60 9.17
CA GLU A 78 -7.39 -7.08 10.01
C GLU A 78 -6.84 -6.14 11.11
N GLU A 79 -5.74 -6.54 11.76
CA GLU A 79 -5.05 -5.69 12.74
C GLU A 79 -4.52 -4.41 12.09
N ALA A 80 -3.90 -4.53 10.92
CA ALA A 80 -3.43 -3.36 10.17
C ALA A 80 -4.58 -2.45 9.72
N SER A 81 -5.77 -3.00 9.43
CA SER A 81 -6.94 -2.21 9.09
C SER A 81 -7.47 -1.37 10.27
N GLN A 82 -7.34 -1.87 11.51
CA GLN A 82 -7.69 -1.11 12.72
C GLN A 82 -6.76 0.10 12.92
N PHE A 83 -5.48 -0.03 12.55
CA PHE A 83 -4.57 1.11 12.55
C PHE A 83 -5.03 2.21 11.60
N ILE A 84 -5.51 1.87 10.40
CA ILE A 84 -6.02 2.87 9.44
C ILE A 84 -7.21 3.62 10.03
N GLU A 85 -8.14 2.92 10.69
CA GLU A 85 -9.26 3.54 11.38
C GLU A 85 -8.80 4.51 12.49
N ALA A 86 -7.93 4.05 13.38
CA ALA A 86 -7.40 4.86 14.48
C ALA A 86 -6.63 6.10 13.97
N MET A 87 -5.90 5.96 12.86
CA MET A 87 -5.18 7.06 12.23
C MET A 87 -6.15 8.11 11.65
N LEU A 88 -7.23 7.69 10.98
CA LEU A 88 -8.26 8.60 10.48
C LEU A 88 -8.94 9.35 11.62
N ASP A 89 -9.22 8.68 12.74
CA ASP A 89 -9.82 9.28 13.91
C ASP A 89 -8.89 10.32 14.56
N ALA A 90 -7.62 9.96 14.76
CA ALA A 90 -6.62 10.87 15.32
C ALA A 90 -6.33 12.09 14.42
N ALA A 91 -6.47 11.94 13.11
CA ALA A 91 -6.33 13.04 12.15
C ALA A 91 -7.62 13.87 11.99
N GLY A 92 -8.73 13.49 12.62
CA GLY A 92 -10.02 14.15 12.48
C GLY A 92 -10.65 13.97 11.09
N VAL A 93 -10.28 12.91 10.36
CA VAL A 93 -10.74 12.64 8.99
C VAL A 93 -12.03 11.85 9.05
N ARG A 94 -13.12 12.46 8.59
CA ARG A 94 -14.44 11.81 8.54
C ARG A 94 -14.59 10.89 7.34
N GLN A 95 -14.06 11.28 6.17
CA GLN A 95 -14.09 10.49 4.95
C GLN A 95 -12.73 10.52 4.25
N ALA A 96 -12.33 9.41 3.65
CA ALA A 96 -11.08 9.29 2.92
C ALA A 96 -11.21 8.36 1.70
N SER A 97 -10.31 8.53 0.74
CA SER A 97 -10.02 7.52 -0.29
C SER A 97 -8.81 6.72 0.13
N LEU A 98 -8.84 5.39 -0.04
CA LEU A 98 -7.74 4.49 0.30
C LEU A 98 -7.03 4.02 -0.96
N ILE A 99 -5.71 4.11 -0.98
CA ILE A 99 -4.84 3.64 -2.05
C ILE A 99 -3.81 2.69 -1.42
N GLY A 100 -3.92 1.41 -1.71
CA GLY A 100 -3.03 0.39 -1.13
C GLY A 100 -2.22 -0.35 -2.18
N HIS A 101 -0.95 -0.65 -1.89
CA HIS A 101 -0.07 -1.43 -2.74
C HIS A 101 0.25 -2.78 -2.10
N SER A 102 0.13 -3.87 -2.87
CA SER A 102 0.52 -5.21 -2.42
C SER A 102 -0.19 -5.57 -1.10
N TRP A 103 0.53 -5.89 -0.02
CA TRP A 103 -0.04 -6.05 1.32
C TRP A 103 -0.95 -4.88 1.71
N GLY A 104 -0.52 -3.64 1.43
CA GLY A 104 -1.32 -2.44 1.66
C GLY A 104 -2.64 -2.43 0.89
N SER A 105 -2.75 -3.16 -0.23
CA SER A 105 -4.02 -3.30 -0.96
C SER A 105 -5.02 -4.17 -0.22
N LEU A 106 -4.56 -5.23 0.46
CA LEU A 106 -5.41 -6.04 1.33
C LEU A 106 -5.87 -5.26 2.56
N ILE A 107 -4.95 -4.48 3.15
CA ILE A 107 -5.28 -3.58 4.28
C ILE A 107 -6.31 -2.53 3.85
N ALA A 108 -6.14 -1.91 2.68
CA ALA A 108 -7.10 -0.95 2.15
C ALA A 108 -8.48 -1.59 1.90
N LEU A 109 -8.50 -2.81 1.36
CA LEU A 109 -9.73 -3.57 1.11
C LEU A 109 -10.47 -3.88 2.42
N GLU A 110 -9.77 -4.43 3.41
CA GLU A 110 -10.34 -4.74 4.72
C GLU A 110 -10.82 -3.46 5.43
N SER A 111 -10.05 -2.38 5.36
CA SER A 111 -10.45 -1.08 5.92
C SER A 111 -11.70 -0.52 5.23
N ALA A 112 -11.81 -0.63 3.90
CA ALA A 112 -12.98 -0.15 3.17
C ALA A 112 -14.24 -0.96 3.51
N ALA A 113 -14.11 -2.28 3.69
CA ALA A 113 -15.21 -3.14 4.13
C ALA A 113 -15.72 -2.79 5.53
N ARG A 114 -14.81 -2.47 6.46
CA ARG A 114 -15.13 -2.12 7.85
C ARG A 114 -15.70 -0.71 7.98
N LEU A 115 -15.10 0.26 7.30
CA LEU A 115 -15.40 1.69 7.43
C LEU A 115 -16.53 2.16 6.51
N LYS A 116 -16.90 1.36 5.52
CA LYS A 116 -18.06 1.58 4.61
C LYS A 116 -18.10 3.01 4.06
N GLU A 117 -19.12 3.78 4.40
CA GLU A 117 -19.39 5.14 3.90
C GLU A 117 -18.32 6.17 4.30
N ARG A 118 -17.42 5.83 5.22
CA ARG A 118 -16.23 6.65 5.48
C ARG A 118 -15.22 6.59 4.33
N ILE A 119 -15.29 5.53 3.50
CA ILE A 119 -14.38 5.36 2.37
C ILE A 119 -15.10 5.75 1.08
N THR A 120 -14.57 6.76 0.41
CA THR A 120 -15.18 7.33 -0.80
C THR A 120 -14.67 6.67 -2.08
N HIS A 121 -13.43 6.17 -2.10
CA HIS A 121 -12.81 5.46 -3.22
C HIS A 121 -11.80 4.44 -2.69
N LEU A 122 -11.66 3.32 -3.40
CA LEU A 122 -10.70 2.27 -3.07
C LEU A 122 -9.83 1.94 -4.28
N ALA A 123 -8.52 2.17 -4.21
CA ALA A 123 -7.57 1.77 -5.24
C ALA A 123 -6.66 0.63 -4.74
N LEU A 124 -6.67 -0.48 -5.45
CA LEU A 124 -5.91 -1.70 -5.19
C LEU A 124 -4.79 -1.81 -6.23
N VAL A 125 -3.56 -1.50 -5.84
CA VAL A 125 -2.39 -1.46 -6.72
C VAL A 125 -1.53 -2.70 -6.48
N GLY A 126 -1.24 -3.48 -7.53
CA GLY A 126 -0.47 -4.72 -7.41
C GLY A 126 -1.10 -5.71 -6.42
N THR A 127 -2.40 -5.95 -6.54
CA THR A 127 -3.18 -6.79 -5.61
C THR A 127 -3.33 -8.22 -6.11
N ALA A 128 -3.59 -9.13 -5.16
CA ALA A 128 -3.94 -10.53 -5.43
C ALA A 128 -4.86 -11.06 -4.33
N PHE A 129 -5.68 -12.07 -4.66
CA PHE A 129 -6.39 -12.84 -3.63
C PHE A 129 -6.70 -14.26 -4.12
N PRO A 130 -6.36 -15.30 -3.31
CA PRO A 130 -5.52 -15.19 -2.10
C PRO A 130 -4.12 -14.68 -2.45
N MET A 131 -3.51 -13.89 -1.54
CA MET A 131 -2.13 -13.40 -1.74
C MET A 131 -1.14 -14.39 -1.13
N LYS A 132 -0.97 -15.52 -1.80
CA LYS A 132 -0.08 -16.59 -1.34
C LYS A 132 1.39 -16.23 -1.53
N VAL A 133 2.17 -16.48 -0.48
CA VAL A 133 3.62 -16.31 -0.48
C VAL A 133 4.27 -17.69 -0.49
N SER A 134 5.28 -17.90 -1.35
CA SER A 134 5.94 -19.20 -1.40
C SER A 134 6.59 -19.56 -0.06
N PRO A 135 6.51 -20.82 0.41
CA PRO A 135 7.13 -21.25 1.67
C PRO A 135 8.62 -20.90 1.74
N ALA A 136 9.35 -21.04 0.63
CA ALA A 136 10.77 -20.72 0.55
C ALA A 136 11.03 -19.21 0.77
N LEU A 137 10.13 -18.32 0.32
CA LEU A 137 10.27 -16.88 0.54
C LEU A 137 9.92 -16.50 1.99
N ILE A 138 8.90 -17.13 2.58
CA ILE A 138 8.55 -16.97 4.00
C ILE A 138 9.74 -17.39 4.87
N GLU A 139 10.27 -18.60 4.65
CA GLU A 139 11.42 -19.13 5.39
C GLU A 139 12.66 -18.23 5.22
N SER A 140 12.97 -17.82 3.99
CA SER A 140 14.11 -16.95 3.71
C SER A 140 13.94 -15.57 4.36
N SER A 141 12.72 -15.02 4.42
CA SER A 141 12.47 -13.74 5.09
C SER A 141 12.71 -13.81 6.59
N LEU A 142 12.53 -14.98 7.20
CA LEU A 142 12.80 -15.23 8.62
C LEU A 142 14.29 -15.43 8.90
N ASN A 143 14.93 -16.34 8.15
CA ASN A 143 16.26 -16.84 8.46
C ASN A 143 17.38 -16.12 7.71
N GLU A 144 17.10 -15.61 6.51
CA GLU A 144 18.07 -14.96 5.61
C GLU A 144 17.47 -13.69 4.97
N PRO A 145 17.04 -12.67 5.77
CA PRO A 145 16.23 -11.56 5.27
C PRO A 145 16.88 -10.79 4.12
N MET A 146 18.21 -10.72 4.08
CA MET A 146 18.91 -10.08 2.97
C MET A 146 18.84 -10.88 1.66
N LYS A 147 18.78 -12.20 1.73
CA LYS A 147 18.57 -13.08 0.58
C LYS A 147 17.13 -12.95 0.07
N ALA A 148 16.15 -12.99 0.97
CA ALA A 148 14.75 -12.75 0.65
C ALA A 148 14.54 -11.39 -0.01
N LEU A 149 15.15 -10.32 0.51
CA LEU A 149 15.07 -8.98 -0.07
C LEU A 149 15.64 -8.92 -1.50
N LYS A 150 16.76 -9.62 -1.77
CA LYS A 150 17.28 -9.74 -3.13
C LYS A 150 16.31 -10.45 -4.06
N MET A 151 15.70 -11.55 -3.61
CA MET A 151 14.68 -12.29 -4.37
C MET A 151 13.49 -11.41 -4.70
N VAL A 152 12.92 -10.72 -3.71
CA VAL A 152 11.80 -9.79 -3.91
C VAL A 152 12.16 -8.73 -4.95
N ASN A 153 13.34 -8.12 -4.86
CA ASN A 153 13.75 -7.10 -5.82
C ASN A 153 13.90 -7.61 -7.25
N VAL A 154 14.28 -8.87 -7.43
CA VAL A 154 14.38 -9.49 -8.76
C VAL A 154 12.99 -9.79 -9.34
N PHE A 155 12.11 -10.38 -8.55
CA PHE A 155 10.77 -10.78 -9.02
C PHE A 155 9.75 -9.64 -9.06
N SER A 156 9.97 -8.57 -8.31
CA SER A 156 9.03 -7.45 -8.27
C SER A 156 9.22 -6.42 -9.38
N ARG A 157 10.30 -6.48 -10.17
CA ARG A 157 10.57 -5.46 -11.18
C ARG A 157 10.61 -6.01 -12.58
N ALA A 158 9.94 -5.32 -13.50
CA ALA A 158 10.00 -5.60 -14.94
C ALA A 158 11.32 -5.11 -15.54
N THR A 159 11.92 -4.05 -14.98
CA THR A 159 13.18 -3.50 -15.44
C THR A 159 14.05 -3.04 -14.26
N LEU A 160 15.36 -3.14 -14.41
CA LEU A 160 16.33 -2.56 -13.48
C LEU A 160 16.71 -1.12 -13.85
N ALA A 161 16.27 -0.64 -15.03
CA ALA A 161 16.45 0.73 -15.47
C ALA A 161 15.28 1.60 -14.98
N ALA A 162 15.59 2.77 -14.42
CA ALA A 162 14.59 3.72 -13.98
C ALA A 162 13.85 4.33 -15.19
N PRO A 163 12.52 4.49 -15.13
CA PRO A 163 11.81 5.31 -16.09
C PRO A 163 12.33 6.76 -16.05
N PRO A 164 12.47 7.46 -17.19
CA PRO A 164 12.99 8.84 -17.20
C PRO A 164 12.20 9.84 -16.35
N SER A 165 10.90 9.60 -16.20
CA SER A 165 10.00 10.43 -15.39
C SER A 165 10.09 10.20 -13.88
N ALA A 166 10.70 9.09 -13.45
CA ALA A 166 10.73 8.68 -12.04
C ALA A 166 12.02 9.08 -11.32
N LEU A 167 13.15 8.86 -11.97
CA LEU A 167 14.47 8.99 -11.35
C LEU A 167 15.44 9.59 -12.39
N GLY A 168 16.50 10.26 -11.89
CA GLY A 168 17.54 10.81 -12.77
C GLY A 168 18.30 9.73 -13.55
N PRO A 169 18.95 10.12 -14.67
CA PRO A 169 19.81 9.23 -15.42
C PRO A 169 20.88 8.59 -14.54
N GLY A 170 21.16 7.32 -14.75
CA GLY A 170 22.16 6.57 -13.98
C GLY A 170 21.71 6.11 -12.59
N THR A 171 20.47 6.34 -12.18
CA THR A 171 19.96 5.83 -10.91
C THR A 171 19.87 4.30 -10.93
N TRP A 172 20.52 3.67 -9.97
CA TRP A 172 20.46 2.22 -9.81
C TRP A 172 19.23 1.79 -9.01
N VAL A 173 18.15 1.46 -9.71
CA VAL A 173 16.84 1.13 -9.12
C VAL A 173 16.93 -0.05 -8.14
N TYR A 174 17.67 -1.09 -8.51
CA TYR A 174 17.89 -2.24 -7.63
C TYR A 174 18.57 -1.84 -6.31
N GLY A 175 19.62 -1.04 -6.39
CA GLY A 175 20.34 -0.55 -5.22
C GLY A 175 19.48 0.35 -4.34
N ALA A 176 18.67 1.21 -4.93
CA ALA A 176 17.72 2.05 -4.20
C ALA A 176 16.68 1.21 -3.44
N SER A 177 16.14 0.17 -4.08
CA SER A 177 15.19 -0.76 -3.44
C SER A 177 15.84 -1.57 -2.32
N MET A 178 17.09 -2.03 -2.51
CA MET A 178 17.87 -2.71 -1.47
C MET A 178 18.14 -1.78 -0.28
N ALA A 179 18.43 -0.51 -0.53
CA ALA A 179 18.66 0.49 0.52
C ALA A 179 17.38 0.79 1.31
N LEU A 180 16.24 0.93 0.62
CA LEU A 180 14.93 1.09 1.25
C LEU A 180 14.61 -0.11 2.14
N GLY A 181 14.63 -1.33 1.59
CA GLY A 181 14.29 -2.53 2.36
C GLY A 181 15.18 -2.73 3.58
N ARG A 182 16.50 -2.48 3.46
CA ARG A 182 17.42 -2.53 4.62
C ARG A 182 17.08 -1.49 5.67
N ARG A 183 16.76 -0.26 5.27
CA ARG A 183 16.37 0.81 6.19
C ARG A 183 15.08 0.47 6.93
N VAL A 184 14.09 -0.04 6.22
CA VAL A 184 12.81 -0.42 6.82
C VAL A 184 12.97 -1.63 7.74
N LEU A 185 13.74 -2.65 7.34
CA LEU A 185 14.02 -3.79 8.19
C LEU A 185 14.73 -3.38 9.49
N ALA A 186 15.68 -2.44 9.40
CA ALA A 186 16.42 -1.93 10.55
C ALA A 186 15.60 -0.99 11.45
N SER A 187 14.44 -0.50 11.00
CA SER A 187 13.58 0.40 11.80
C SER A 187 12.90 -0.33 12.96
N ASN A 188 12.85 -1.66 12.94
CA ASN A 188 12.29 -2.48 14.01
C ASN A 188 13.30 -3.53 14.46
N SER A 189 13.81 -3.37 15.69
CA SER A 189 14.76 -4.31 16.30
C SER A 189 14.09 -5.41 17.13
N GLN A 190 12.78 -5.33 17.38
CA GLN A 190 12.05 -6.23 18.25
C GLN A 190 11.45 -7.41 17.48
N VAL A 191 10.93 -7.16 16.29
CA VAL A 191 10.30 -8.18 15.45
C VAL A 191 10.79 -8.08 14.01
N ASN A 192 10.85 -9.22 13.34
CA ASN A 192 11.11 -9.27 11.91
C ASN A 192 9.84 -8.89 11.14
N ILE A 193 9.70 -7.60 10.83
CA ILE A 193 8.55 -7.04 10.10
C ILE A 193 8.43 -7.57 8.67
N PHE A 194 9.52 -8.04 8.08
CA PHE A 194 9.52 -8.63 6.74
C PHE A 194 8.78 -9.97 6.74
N TYR A 195 9.19 -10.87 7.65
CA TYR A 195 8.52 -12.15 7.86
C TYR A 195 7.04 -11.96 8.24
N ARG A 196 6.78 -11.06 9.22
CA ARG A 196 5.43 -10.80 9.71
C ARG A 196 4.49 -10.31 8.61
N GLY A 197 4.94 -9.40 7.76
CA GLY A 197 4.15 -8.92 6.63
C GLY A 197 3.83 -10.01 5.60
N PHE A 198 4.76 -10.90 5.30
CA PHE A 198 4.48 -12.03 4.40
C PHE A 198 3.51 -13.05 5.01
N VAL A 199 3.64 -13.35 6.29
CA VAL A 199 2.68 -14.23 6.98
C VAL A 199 1.27 -13.61 6.99
N ALA A 200 1.16 -12.29 7.23
CA ALA A 200 -0.11 -11.58 7.17
C ALA A 200 -0.75 -11.64 5.78
N CYS A 201 0.05 -11.52 4.70
CA CYS A 201 -0.46 -11.70 3.32
C CYS A 201 -0.96 -13.13 3.09
N ASP A 202 -0.15 -14.13 3.44
CA ASP A 202 -0.43 -15.54 3.15
C ASP A 202 -1.65 -16.08 3.92
N SER A 203 -1.85 -15.60 5.15
CA SER A 203 -2.94 -16.04 6.02
C SER A 203 -4.26 -15.32 5.79
N TYR A 204 -4.29 -14.17 5.10
CA TYR A 204 -5.51 -13.41 4.91
C TYR A 204 -6.53 -14.17 4.07
N ALA A 205 -7.72 -14.39 4.65
CA ALA A 205 -8.78 -15.22 4.05
C ALA A 205 -10.08 -14.46 3.72
N ASN A 206 -10.25 -13.22 4.24
CA ASN A 206 -11.52 -12.47 4.18
C ASN A 206 -11.73 -11.66 2.88
N GLY A 207 -10.85 -11.76 1.88
CA GLY A 207 -10.82 -10.82 0.76
C GLY A 207 -12.07 -10.76 -0.11
N LEU A 208 -12.79 -11.88 -0.33
CA LEU A 208 -14.01 -11.88 -1.14
C LEU A 208 -15.20 -11.29 -0.35
N GLU A 209 -15.33 -11.63 0.90
CA GLU A 209 -16.34 -11.09 1.82
C GLU A 209 -16.12 -9.59 2.03
N ALA A 210 -14.86 -9.19 2.25
CA ALA A 210 -14.50 -7.79 2.36
C ALA A 210 -14.87 -7.02 1.09
N LEU A 211 -14.54 -7.55 -0.09
CA LEU A 211 -14.88 -6.89 -1.35
C LEU A 211 -16.39 -6.80 -1.57
N ALA A 212 -17.16 -7.82 -1.19
CA ALA A 212 -18.62 -7.79 -1.25
C ALA A 212 -19.20 -6.70 -0.32
N ALA A 213 -18.55 -6.39 0.79
CA ALA A 213 -18.97 -5.37 1.76
C ALA A 213 -18.58 -3.94 1.38
N VAL A 214 -17.63 -3.73 0.44
CA VAL A 214 -17.22 -2.38 -0.02
C VAL A 214 -18.40 -1.63 -0.61
N THR A 215 -18.58 -0.35 -0.26
CA THR A 215 -19.69 0.50 -0.73
C THR A 215 -19.28 1.56 -1.75
N CYS A 216 -17.97 1.80 -1.90
CA CYS A 216 -17.43 2.83 -2.78
C CYS A 216 -16.94 2.26 -4.14
N PRO A 217 -16.68 3.10 -5.16
CA PRO A 217 -16.01 2.69 -6.38
C PRO A 217 -14.63 2.08 -6.13
N ILE A 218 -14.23 1.11 -6.99
CA ILE A 218 -12.99 0.35 -6.87
C ILE A 218 -12.15 0.52 -8.14
N LEU A 219 -10.85 0.81 -7.97
CA LEU A 219 -9.85 0.78 -9.04
C LEU A 219 -8.85 -0.35 -8.78
N PHE A 220 -8.62 -1.19 -9.79
CA PHE A 220 -7.51 -2.13 -9.83
C PHE A 220 -6.41 -1.58 -10.75
N VAL A 221 -5.19 -1.42 -10.24
CA VAL A 221 -4.00 -1.09 -11.04
C VAL A 221 -3.06 -2.28 -11.02
N LEU A 222 -2.86 -2.92 -12.17
CA LEU A 222 -2.17 -4.21 -12.30
C LEU A 222 -0.96 -4.08 -13.23
N GLY A 223 0.21 -4.55 -12.77
CA GLY A 223 1.41 -4.62 -13.60
C GLY A 223 1.37 -5.82 -14.53
N GLU A 224 1.49 -5.62 -15.84
CA GLU A 224 1.44 -6.72 -16.82
C GLU A 224 2.61 -7.70 -16.68
N SER A 225 3.77 -7.21 -16.23
CA SER A 225 4.99 -7.99 -15.97
C SER A 225 5.21 -8.30 -14.48
N ASP A 226 4.19 -8.08 -13.64
CA ASP A 226 4.26 -8.36 -12.20
C ASP A 226 4.35 -9.87 -11.94
N GLN A 227 5.46 -10.31 -11.34
CA GLN A 227 5.68 -11.71 -10.98
C GLN A 227 5.33 -12.02 -9.52
N MET A 228 5.14 -10.98 -8.67
CA MET A 228 4.72 -11.14 -7.27
C MET A 228 3.21 -11.32 -7.17
N THR A 229 2.45 -10.42 -7.81
CA THR A 229 0.99 -10.46 -7.89
C THR A 229 0.54 -10.29 -9.35
N PRO A 230 0.75 -11.33 -10.19
CA PRO A 230 0.44 -11.23 -11.61
C PRO A 230 -1.06 -10.91 -11.83
N PRO A 231 -1.44 -10.25 -12.94
CA PRO A 231 -2.83 -9.81 -13.17
C PRO A 231 -3.87 -10.91 -12.99
N ARG A 232 -3.52 -12.18 -13.30
CA ARG A 232 -4.40 -13.33 -13.08
C ARG A 232 -4.73 -13.57 -11.60
N ALA A 233 -3.84 -13.17 -10.68
CA ALA A 233 -4.05 -13.36 -9.24
C ALA A 233 -5.07 -12.37 -8.64
N ALA A 234 -5.40 -11.27 -9.34
CA ALA A 234 -6.48 -10.36 -8.96
C ALA A 234 -7.85 -10.80 -9.49
N LYS A 235 -7.91 -11.87 -10.30
CA LYS A 235 -9.12 -12.28 -11.00
C LYS A 235 -10.29 -12.57 -10.03
N SER A 236 -10.05 -13.24 -8.93
CA SER A 236 -11.10 -13.58 -7.94
C SER A 236 -11.76 -12.32 -7.36
N LEU A 237 -10.97 -11.29 -7.04
CA LEU A 237 -11.49 -10.00 -6.56
C LEU A 237 -12.27 -9.25 -7.66
N ILE A 238 -11.79 -9.26 -8.90
CA ILE A 238 -12.48 -8.63 -10.03
C ILE A 238 -13.80 -9.34 -10.33
N ASP A 239 -13.81 -10.68 -10.33
CA ASP A 239 -15.02 -11.47 -10.52
C ASP A 239 -16.02 -11.21 -9.38
N GLN A 240 -15.54 -11.11 -8.14
CA GLN A 240 -16.38 -10.77 -6.98
C GLN A 240 -16.96 -9.36 -7.11
N ALA A 241 -16.16 -8.36 -7.55
CA ALA A 241 -16.66 -7.01 -7.79
C ALA A 241 -17.79 -7.01 -8.81
N LYS A 242 -17.60 -7.74 -9.91
CA LYS A 242 -18.61 -7.91 -10.97
C LYS A 242 -19.88 -8.58 -10.43
N THR A 243 -19.73 -9.71 -9.74
CA THR A 243 -20.87 -10.50 -9.22
C THR A 243 -21.67 -9.75 -8.17
N SER A 244 -20.98 -8.95 -7.34
CA SER A 244 -21.62 -8.10 -6.31
C SER A 244 -22.11 -6.75 -6.85
N GLY A 245 -22.10 -6.53 -8.17
CA GLY A 245 -22.61 -5.30 -8.79
C GLY A 245 -21.84 -4.04 -8.40
N LYS A 246 -20.54 -4.14 -8.06
CA LYS A 246 -19.73 -3.00 -7.67
C LYS A 246 -19.37 -2.13 -8.88
N THR A 247 -19.28 -0.83 -8.68
CA THR A 247 -18.62 0.07 -9.64
C THR A 247 -17.13 -0.15 -9.57
N TYR A 248 -16.52 -0.62 -10.65
CA TYR A 248 -15.07 -0.86 -10.68
C TYR A 248 -14.46 -0.58 -12.04
N SER A 249 -13.16 -0.32 -12.04
CA SER A 249 -12.32 -0.22 -13.24
C SER A 249 -11.01 -0.99 -13.06
N VAL A 250 -10.43 -1.40 -14.18
CA VAL A 250 -9.15 -2.12 -14.21
C VAL A 250 -8.22 -1.40 -15.18
N VAL A 251 -7.08 -0.96 -14.67
CA VAL A 251 -6.01 -0.35 -15.46
C VAL A 251 -4.80 -1.29 -15.40
N LYS A 252 -4.25 -1.62 -16.56
CA LYS A 252 -3.01 -2.38 -16.68
C LYS A 252 -1.89 -1.43 -17.07
N VAL A 253 -0.74 -1.59 -16.42
CA VAL A 253 0.49 -0.85 -16.71
C VAL A 253 1.58 -1.84 -17.13
N ALA A 254 2.37 -1.47 -18.14
CA ALA A 254 3.35 -2.37 -18.77
C ALA A 254 4.62 -2.56 -17.91
N MET A 255 4.48 -2.66 -16.57
CA MET A 255 5.58 -2.76 -15.60
C MET A 255 5.36 -3.88 -14.59
N GLY A 256 6.31 -4.03 -13.64
CA GLY A 256 6.30 -5.06 -12.60
C GLY A 256 5.43 -4.71 -11.40
N HIS A 257 5.86 -5.18 -10.23
CA HIS A 257 5.09 -5.08 -8.98
C HIS A 257 5.07 -3.68 -8.37
N HIS A 258 6.11 -2.88 -8.58
CA HIS A 258 6.21 -1.53 -8.02
C HIS A 258 5.67 -0.47 -8.98
N GLN A 259 4.40 -0.56 -9.37
CA GLN A 259 3.75 0.31 -10.36
C GLN A 259 3.98 1.80 -10.05
N MET A 260 3.90 2.20 -8.78
CA MET A 260 4.06 3.58 -8.34
C MET A 260 5.47 4.15 -8.58
N THR A 261 6.49 3.30 -8.74
CA THR A 261 7.89 3.72 -8.98
C THR A 261 8.43 3.28 -10.34
N GLU A 262 7.91 2.23 -10.92
CA GLU A 262 8.31 1.74 -12.25
C GLU A 262 7.52 2.42 -13.37
N SER A 263 6.25 2.77 -13.12
CA SER A 263 5.37 3.48 -14.05
C SER A 263 4.62 4.60 -13.30
N PRO A 264 5.36 5.59 -12.75
CA PRO A 264 4.79 6.59 -11.86
C PRO A 264 3.75 7.48 -12.53
N GLU A 265 3.96 7.82 -13.79
CA GLU A 265 3.07 8.68 -14.56
C GLU A 265 1.75 7.96 -14.91
N GLU A 266 1.81 6.73 -15.42
CA GLU A 266 0.62 5.92 -15.73
C GLU A 266 -0.16 5.60 -14.46
N THR A 267 0.53 5.25 -13.37
CA THR A 267 -0.09 5.03 -12.06
C THR A 267 -0.78 6.31 -11.56
N LEU A 268 -0.13 7.46 -11.67
CA LEU A 268 -0.71 8.75 -11.29
C LEU A 268 -1.93 9.09 -12.17
N ASN A 269 -1.85 8.88 -13.49
CA ASN A 269 -2.96 9.16 -14.42
C ASN A 269 -4.16 8.25 -14.12
N ALA A 270 -3.94 6.97 -13.79
CA ALA A 270 -5.01 6.07 -13.37
C ALA A 270 -5.70 6.59 -12.09
N LEU A 271 -4.94 7.02 -11.09
CA LEU A 271 -5.48 7.60 -9.86
C LEU A 271 -6.21 8.92 -10.13
N LYS A 272 -5.68 9.81 -10.96
CA LYS A 272 -6.33 11.09 -11.34
C LYS A 272 -7.68 10.85 -12.00
N ALA A 273 -7.75 9.97 -13.00
CA ALA A 273 -8.99 9.62 -13.68
C ALA A 273 -10.01 9.02 -12.70
N PHE A 274 -9.57 8.14 -11.80
CA PHE A 274 -10.43 7.52 -10.82
C PHE A 274 -10.98 8.49 -9.77
N LEU A 275 -10.17 9.47 -9.36
CA LEU A 275 -10.56 10.51 -8.40
C LEU A 275 -11.27 11.69 -9.04
N ASN A 276 -11.60 11.62 -10.35
CA ASN A 276 -12.25 12.69 -11.13
C ASN A 276 -11.48 14.02 -11.10
N LEU A 277 -10.15 13.97 -11.04
CA LEU A 277 -9.31 15.14 -11.22
C LEU A 277 -9.30 15.54 -12.70
N GLN A 278 -9.89 16.69 -13.01
CA GLN A 278 -9.70 17.32 -14.31
C GLN A 278 -8.23 17.72 -14.49
N ALA A 279 -7.69 17.46 -15.69
CA ALA A 279 -6.31 17.78 -16.04
C ALA A 279 -6.05 19.28 -16.04
#